data_631db712d241b19cfe41ff608cb76155
#
_entry.id   631db712d241b19cfe41ff608cb76155
#
_cell.length_a   1.000
_cell.length_b   1.000
_cell.length_c   1.000
_cell.angle_alpha   90.00
_cell.angle_beta   90.00
_cell.angle_gamma   90.00
#
_symmetry.space_group_name_H-M   'P 1'
#
loop_
_entity.id
_entity.type
_entity.pdbx_description
1 polymer ?
#
loop_
_entity_poly.entity_id
_entity_poly.type
_entity_poly.pdbx_seq_one_letter_code
_entity_poly.pdbx_strand_id
1 'polypeptide(L)'
;MNEYNFKPKSKIKEFLGEKTIAITAFTALVVIFLIFIFIFKESLPIFTSQKVQKEASLSKMILKQQYYTGQEPKWSWQPNSDVPKYSFLPLFLGTLKAALIAMLFAVPLGVGAAIYSSEFASKRARELIKPIIELLAGIPSVVLGFFALIVLASLLQTTFGYTYRLNALNAGIALGIAVIPVIFTLAEDAMTAVPRSLRDAAMALGANPWQISFTMVLPAALPGIAAGIVLGFGRAIGETMIVLMASGNAAIISGSFTDSIRTLSATIAAELAEVVFGSPHYNVLFFIGSLLFVFTFITNLGGDLILARLKERFQGKTR
;
A
#
# COMPACT_ATOMS: atom_id res chain seq x y z
N MET A 1 21.88 -26.48 -38.25
CA MET A 1 22.21 -25.07 -38.05
C MET A 1 21.21 -24.28 -38.91
N ASN A 2 20.13 -23.77 -38.33
CA ASN A 2 19.19 -22.91 -39.03
C ASN A 2 19.69 -21.47 -38.82
N GLU A 3 20.27 -20.88 -39.86
CA GLU A 3 20.56 -19.46 -39.90
C GLU A 3 19.24 -18.69 -39.86
N TYR A 4 18.96 -18.05 -38.77
CA TYR A 4 17.88 -17.06 -38.66
C TYR A 4 18.23 -15.86 -39.54
N ASN A 5 17.68 -15.84 -40.73
CA ASN A 5 17.79 -14.75 -41.71
C ASN A 5 16.99 -13.55 -41.15
N PHE A 6 17.62 -12.69 -40.36
CA PHE A 6 17.05 -11.41 -39.93
C PHE A 6 16.93 -10.49 -41.16
N LYS A 7 15.76 -10.46 -41.80
CA LYS A 7 15.49 -9.40 -42.78
C LYS A 7 15.60 -8.06 -42.08
N PRO A 8 16.34 -7.08 -42.63
CA PRO A 8 16.46 -5.75 -42.03
C PRO A 8 15.07 -5.16 -41.90
N LYS A 9 14.59 -4.97 -40.67
CA LYS A 9 13.32 -4.30 -40.38
C LYS A 9 13.41 -2.89 -41.01
N SER A 10 12.34 -2.50 -41.72
CA SER A 10 12.25 -1.17 -42.32
C SER A 10 12.52 -0.11 -41.23
N LYS A 11 13.56 0.68 -41.37
CA LYS A 11 13.97 1.78 -40.46
C LYS A 11 12.79 2.71 -40.13
N ILE A 12 11.82 2.84 -41.07
CA ILE A 12 10.64 3.63 -40.88
C ILE A 12 9.68 2.99 -39.82
N LYS A 13 9.49 1.66 -39.87
CA LYS A 13 8.63 0.97 -38.88
C LYS A 13 9.24 1.00 -37.47
N GLU A 14 10.55 0.92 -37.39
CA GLU A 14 11.28 1.00 -36.13
C GLU A 14 11.20 2.42 -35.54
N PHE A 15 11.43 3.43 -36.37
CA PHE A 15 11.28 4.85 -36.01
C PHE A 15 9.84 5.19 -35.58
N LEU A 16 8.81 4.72 -36.31
CA LEU A 16 7.41 4.93 -35.95
C LEU A 16 7.07 4.22 -34.61
N GLY A 17 7.57 3.00 -34.42
CA GLY A 17 7.38 2.26 -33.17
C GLY A 17 8.01 2.99 -31.97
N GLU A 18 9.25 3.44 -32.10
CA GLU A 18 9.95 4.20 -31.07
C GLU A 18 9.20 5.51 -30.72
N LYS A 19 8.79 6.27 -31.72
CA LYS A 19 8.05 7.52 -31.51
C LYS A 19 6.68 7.29 -30.87
N THR A 20 5.99 6.24 -31.27
CA THR A 20 4.68 5.87 -30.65
C THR A 20 4.87 5.53 -29.18
N ILE A 21 5.85 4.71 -28.83
CA ILE A 21 6.16 4.37 -27.43
C ILE A 21 6.54 5.62 -26.65
N ALA A 22 7.40 6.49 -27.21
CA ALA A 22 7.81 7.73 -26.55
C ALA A 22 6.62 8.68 -26.30
N ILE A 23 5.72 8.86 -27.27
CA ILE A 23 4.53 9.69 -27.13
C ILE A 23 3.59 9.11 -26.07
N THR A 24 3.35 7.79 -26.07
CA THR A 24 2.51 7.13 -25.08
C THR A 24 3.10 7.30 -23.66
N ALA A 25 4.39 7.10 -23.49
CA ALA A 25 5.08 7.29 -22.21
C ALA A 25 4.98 8.75 -21.73
N PHE A 26 5.21 9.71 -22.64
CA PHE A 26 5.08 11.13 -22.33
C PHE A 26 3.65 11.51 -21.94
N THR A 27 2.66 10.99 -22.67
CA THR A 27 1.23 11.22 -22.34
C THR A 27 0.88 10.72 -20.95
N ALA A 28 1.36 9.52 -20.57
CA ALA A 28 1.14 8.99 -19.22
C ALA A 28 1.74 9.92 -18.13
N LEU A 29 2.97 10.42 -18.34
CA LEU A 29 3.59 11.37 -17.42
C LEU A 29 2.81 12.68 -17.31
N VAL A 30 2.34 13.22 -18.44
CA VAL A 30 1.53 14.45 -18.46
C VAL A 30 0.22 14.27 -17.71
N VAL A 31 -0.48 13.14 -17.92
CA VAL A 31 -1.74 12.84 -17.22
C VAL A 31 -1.52 12.76 -15.72
N ILE A 32 -0.49 12.05 -15.26
CA ILE A 32 -0.14 11.97 -13.83
C ILE A 32 0.11 13.37 -13.26
N PHE A 33 0.89 14.20 -13.96
CA PHE A 33 1.20 15.55 -13.52
C PHE A 33 -0.04 16.46 -13.47
N LEU A 34 -0.96 16.33 -14.44
CA LEU A 34 -2.24 17.05 -14.44
C LEU A 34 -3.15 16.64 -13.29
N ILE A 35 -3.21 15.34 -12.94
CA ILE A 35 -3.95 14.86 -11.76
C ILE A 35 -3.41 15.52 -10.49
N PHE A 36 -2.10 15.61 -10.36
CA PHE A 36 -1.45 16.30 -9.26
C PHE A 36 -1.86 17.77 -9.17
N ILE A 37 -1.68 18.50 -10.26
CA ILE A 37 -2.04 19.93 -10.30
C ILE A 37 -3.51 20.10 -9.92
N PHE A 38 -4.39 19.24 -10.43
CA PHE A 38 -5.81 19.31 -10.13
C PHE A 38 -6.11 19.10 -8.65
N ILE A 39 -5.58 18.03 -8.05
CA ILE A 39 -5.80 17.71 -6.64
C ILE A 39 -5.28 18.84 -5.75
N PHE A 40 -4.06 19.34 -5.99
CA PHE A 40 -3.49 20.44 -5.22
C PHE A 40 -4.25 21.73 -5.43
N LYS A 41 -4.68 22.05 -6.65
CA LYS A 41 -5.48 23.25 -6.95
C LYS A 41 -6.78 23.25 -6.15
N GLU A 42 -7.52 22.13 -6.13
CA GLU A 42 -8.77 22.01 -5.39
C GLU A 42 -8.56 22.00 -3.86
N SER A 43 -7.36 21.73 -3.38
CA SER A 43 -7.02 21.84 -1.95
C SER A 43 -6.61 23.26 -1.52
N LEU A 44 -6.19 24.15 -2.46
CA LEU A 44 -5.71 25.50 -2.16
C LEU A 44 -6.70 26.38 -1.37
N PRO A 45 -8.03 26.29 -1.57
CA PRO A 45 -8.99 27.13 -0.83
C PRO A 45 -8.88 26.97 0.70
N ILE A 46 -8.35 25.88 1.23
CA ILE A 46 -8.08 25.73 2.67
C ILE A 46 -7.11 26.81 3.18
N PHE A 47 -6.18 27.23 2.32
CA PHE A 47 -5.17 28.25 2.67
C PHE A 47 -5.56 29.66 2.25
N THR A 48 -6.41 29.82 1.24
CA THR A 48 -6.69 31.11 0.59
C THR A 48 -8.10 31.63 0.81
N SER A 49 -9.09 30.75 0.99
CA SER A 49 -10.49 31.16 1.11
C SER A 49 -10.90 31.37 2.56
N GLN A 50 -11.31 32.60 2.91
CA GLN A 50 -11.83 32.91 4.24
C GLN A 50 -13.07 32.08 4.61
N LYS A 51 -13.92 31.74 3.63
CA LYS A 51 -15.09 30.88 3.84
C LYS A 51 -14.70 29.49 4.30
N VAL A 52 -13.72 28.89 3.63
CA VAL A 52 -13.23 27.55 3.97
C VAL A 52 -12.50 27.56 5.31
N GLN A 53 -11.67 28.59 5.57
CA GLN A 53 -10.91 28.72 6.83
C GLN A 53 -11.79 28.91 8.07
N LYS A 54 -12.95 29.51 7.93
CA LYS A 54 -13.92 29.65 9.04
C LYS A 54 -14.38 28.27 9.53
N GLU A 55 -14.59 27.32 8.64
CA GLU A 55 -15.05 25.96 8.96
C GLU A 55 -13.90 24.98 9.15
N ALA A 56 -12.91 25.00 8.24
CA ALA A 56 -11.85 24.00 8.11
C ALA A 56 -10.47 24.68 7.93
N SER A 57 -9.93 25.31 8.98
CA SER A 57 -8.54 25.78 8.98
C SER A 57 -7.59 24.64 9.35
N LEU A 58 -6.31 24.72 8.94
CA LEU A 58 -5.30 23.73 9.29
C LEU A 58 -5.20 23.48 10.80
N SER A 59 -5.29 24.52 11.61
CA SER A 59 -5.26 24.40 13.07
C SER A 59 -6.45 23.56 13.58
N LYS A 60 -7.64 23.78 13.02
CA LYS A 60 -8.84 23.01 13.37
C LYS A 60 -8.74 21.54 12.92
N MET A 61 -8.03 21.28 11.85
CA MET A 61 -7.85 19.93 11.32
C MET A 61 -6.82 19.10 12.11
N ILE A 62 -5.83 19.75 12.72
CA ILE A 62 -4.73 19.09 13.44
C ILE A 62 -4.98 19.08 14.95
N LEU A 63 -5.43 20.19 15.52
CA LEU A 63 -5.57 20.33 16.97
C LEU A 63 -6.93 19.83 17.46
N LYS A 64 -6.98 19.45 18.75
CA LYS A 64 -8.25 19.16 19.41
C LYS A 64 -9.12 20.42 19.41
N GLN A 65 -10.41 20.26 19.11
CA GLN A 65 -11.37 21.35 19.08
C GLN A 65 -12.46 21.13 20.12
N GLN A 66 -12.83 22.22 20.80
CA GLN A 66 -14.02 22.28 21.63
C GLN A 66 -15.18 22.74 20.75
N TYR A 67 -16.12 21.85 20.48
CA TYR A 67 -17.25 22.12 19.58
C TYR A 67 -18.48 22.67 20.31
N TYR A 68 -18.64 22.35 21.59
CA TYR A 68 -19.73 22.84 22.42
C TYR A 68 -19.18 23.28 23.77
N THR A 69 -19.83 24.32 24.36
CA THR A 69 -19.48 24.82 25.70
C THR A 69 -19.62 23.70 26.73
N GLY A 70 -18.58 23.50 27.55
CA GLY A 70 -18.56 22.46 28.60
C GLY A 70 -18.12 21.06 28.15
N GLN A 71 -17.82 20.84 26.88
CA GLN A 71 -17.21 19.59 26.41
C GLN A 71 -15.68 19.70 26.40
N GLU A 72 -15.03 18.57 26.66
CA GLU A 72 -13.57 18.49 26.49
C GLU A 72 -13.17 18.59 25.01
N PRO A 73 -12.04 19.25 24.70
CA PRO A 73 -11.51 19.31 23.35
C PRO A 73 -11.18 17.91 22.82
N LYS A 74 -11.70 17.58 21.63
CA LYS A 74 -11.48 16.27 21.01
C LYS A 74 -11.20 16.38 19.52
N TRP A 75 -10.59 15.35 18.94
CA TRP A 75 -10.52 15.17 17.50
C TRP A 75 -11.80 14.50 17.02
N SER A 76 -12.43 15.05 16.01
CA SER A 76 -13.65 14.48 15.46
C SER A 76 -13.74 14.73 13.96
N TRP A 77 -14.24 13.76 13.22
CA TRP A 77 -14.61 13.87 11.82
C TRP A 77 -16.11 13.67 11.69
N GLN A 78 -16.83 14.74 11.48
CA GLN A 78 -18.30 14.79 11.32
C GLN A 78 -18.65 16.01 10.44
N PRO A 79 -18.42 15.96 9.12
CA PRO A 79 -18.63 17.10 8.22
C PRO A 79 -20.10 17.50 8.10
N ASN A 80 -21.03 16.55 8.24
CA ASN A 80 -22.48 16.76 8.07
C ASN A 80 -23.20 17.08 9.38
N SER A 81 -22.51 17.59 10.42
CA SER A 81 -23.13 18.01 11.66
C SER A 81 -23.44 19.52 11.63
N ASP A 82 -24.32 20.01 12.53
CA ASP A 82 -24.66 21.43 12.67
C ASP A 82 -23.42 22.34 12.78
N VAL A 83 -22.40 21.82 13.48
CA VAL A 83 -21.04 22.39 13.50
C VAL A 83 -20.12 21.42 12.81
N PRO A 84 -19.71 21.69 11.55
CA PRO A 84 -18.84 20.78 10.79
C PRO A 84 -17.49 20.55 11.48
N LYS A 85 -17.04 19.28 11.49
CA LYS A 85 -15.83 18.85 12.20
C LYS A 85 -14.91 18.13 11.22
N TYR A 86 -13.70 18.65 11.02
CA TYR A 86 -12.76 18.20 9.99
C TYR A 86 -11.41 17.77 10.53
N SER A 87 -11.35 17.10 11.68
CA SER A 87 -10.07 16.61 12.18
C SER A 87 -9.60 15.40 11.36
N PHE A 88 -8.48 15.55 10.62
CA PHE A 88 -7.94 14.43 9.83
C PHE A 88 -7.06 13.46 10.65
N LEU A 89 -6.63 13.84 11.84
CA LEU A 89 -5.72 13.03 12.65
C LEU A 89 -6.25 11.61 12.94
N PRO A 90 -7.55 11.41 13.29
CA PRO A 90 -8.11 10.05 13.44
C PRO A 90 -8.01 9.23 12.16
N LEU A 91 -8.21 9.87 10.99
CA LEU A 91 -8.15 9.21 9.69
C LEU A 91 -6.72 8.78 9.32
N PHE A 92 -5.77 9.66 9.59
CA PHE A 92 -4.35 9.39 9.36
C PHE A 92 -3.85 8.23 10.24
N LEU A 93 -4.16 8.29 11.54
CA LEU A 93 -3.81 7.22 12.49
C LEU A 93 -4.52 5.91 12.14
N GLY A 94 -5.78 5.98 11.70
CA GLY A 94 -6.52 4.83 11.20
C GLY A 94 -5.85 4.19 9.97
N THR A 95 -5.40 5.00 9.01
CA THR A 95 -4.66 4.53 7.83
C THR A 95 -3.37 3.82 8.23
N LEU A 96 -2.57 4.46 9.10
CA LEU A 96 -1.31 3.89 9.57
C LEU A 96 -1.54 2.58 10.32
N LYS A 97 -2.54 2.54 11.20
CA LYS A 97 -2.91 1.37 11.99
C LYS A 97 -3.32 0.19 11.10
N ALA A 98 -4.20 0.42 10.12
CA ALA A 98 -4.61 -0.63 9.18
C ALA A 98 -3.42 -1.17 8.38
N ALA A 99 -2.57 -0.28 7.85
CA ALA A 99 -1.39 -0.66 7.10
C ALA A 99 -0.37 -1.44 7.95
N LEU A 100 -0.11 -1.02 9.19
CA LEU A 100 0.81 -1.73 10.08
C LEU A 100 0.30 -3.13 10.45
N ILE A 101 -1.00 -3.29 10.74
CA ILE A 101 -1.60 -4.60 10.99
C ILE A 101 -1.47 -5.47 9.73
N ALA A 102 -1.78 -4.93 8.55
CA ALA A 102 -1.66 -5.67 7.30
C ALA A 102 -0.23 -6.17 7.08
N MET A 103 0.77 -5.32 7.31
CA MET A 103 2.18 -5.69 7.15
C MET A 103 2.65 -6.72 8.17
N LEU A 104 2.12 -6.68 9.40
CA LEU A 104 2.43 -7.67 10.45
C LEU A 104 2.05 -9.09 10.01
N PHE A 105 0.99 -9.25 9.22
CA PHE A 105 0.57 -10.53 8.65
C PHE A 105 1.22 -10.80 7.27
N ALA A 106 1.22 -9.81 6.40
CA ALA A 106 1.63 -9.98 5.01
C ALA A 106 3.14 -10.24 4.85
N VAL A 107 3.99 -9.57 5.64
CA VAL A 107 5.46 -9.74 5.53
C VAL A 107 5.90 -11.15 5.91
N PRO A 108 5.59 -11.69 7.10
CA PRO A 108 6.03 -13.03 7.45
C PRO A 108 5.45 -14.11 6.53
N LEU A 109 4.17 -13.98 6.14
CA LEU A 109 3.53 -14.96 5.26
C LEU A 109 4.06 -14.86 3.82
N GLY A 110 4.18 -13.66 3.26
CA GLY A 110 4.66 -13.44 1.90
C GLY A 110 6.13 -13.82 1.74
N VAL A 111 7.01 -13.37 2.65
CA VAL A 111 8.44 -13.72 2.63
C VAL A 111 8.65 -15.20 2.95
N GLY A 112 7.95 -15.76 3.92
CA GLY A 112 8.02 -17.19 4.24
C GLY A 112 7.60 -18.06 3.08
N ALA A 113 6.50 -17.75 2.40
CA ALA A 113 6.05 -18.44 1.20
C ALA A 113 7.08 -18.31 0.05
N ALA A 114 7.70 -17.14 -0.10
CA ALA A 114 8.73 -16.91 -1.11
C ALA A 114 9.99 -17.73 -0.85
N ILE A 115 10.46 -17.79 0.40
CA ILE A 115 11.59 -18.65 0.80
C ILE A 115 11.26 -20.12 0.50
N TYR A 116 10.09 -20.58 0.89
CA TYR A 116 9.69 -21.96 0.60
C TYR A 116 9.64 -22.22 -0.90
N SER A 117 9.00 -21.34 -1.67
CA SER A 117 8.87 -21.48 -3.13
C SER A 117 10.22 -21.50 -3.84
N SER A 118 11.14 -20.57 -3.48
CA SER A 118 12.41 -20.41 -4.18
C SER A 118 13.44 -21.49 -3.82
N GLU A 119 13.53 -21.91 -2.55
CA GLU A 119 14.64 -22.71 -2.05
C GLU A 119 14.27 -24.17 -1.72
N PHE A 120 13.02 -24.43 -1.33
CA PHE A 120 12.63 -25.75 -0.81
C PHE A 120 11.59 -26.49 -1.65
N ALA A 121 10.75 -25.75 -2.41
CA ALA A 121 9.67 -26.35 -3.17
C ALA A 121 10.19 -27.18 -4.34
N SER A 122 9.59 -28.37 -4.56
CA SER A 122 9.79 -29.11 -5.79
C SER A 122 9.29 -28.31 -7.01
N LYS A 123 9.79 -28.64 -8.21
CA LYS A 123 9.35 -27.96 -9.45
C LYS A 123 7.82 -27.96 -9.58
N ARG A 124 7.17 -29.10 -9.31
CA ARG A 124 5.70 -29.22 -9.38
C ARG A 124 4.99 -28.34 -8.34
N ALA A 125 5.54 -28.28 -7.12
CA ALA A 125 4.98 -27.42 -6.07
C ALA A 125 5.10 -25.93 -6.43
N ARG A 126 6.24 -25.51 -6.97
CA ARG A 126 6.48 -24.13 -7.42
C ARG A 126 5.53 -23.74 -8.57
N GLU A 127 5.37 -24.63 -9.57
CA GLU A 127 4.44 -24.44 -10.69
C GLU A 127 2.96 -24.33 -10.25
N LEU A 128 2.62 -24.79 -9.05
CA LEU A 128 1.29 -24.66 -8.47
C LEU A 128 1.16 -23.42 -7.56
N ILE A 129 2.15 -23.19 -6.70
CA ILE A 129 2.11 -22.08 -5.71
C ILE A 129 2.08 -20.72 -6.41
N LYS A 130 2.94 -20.51 -7.42
CA LYS A 130 3.06 -19.22 -8.09
C LYS A 130 1.75 -18.78 -8.75
N PRO A 131 1.06 -19.59 -9.58
CA PRO A 131 -0.24 -19.24 -10.13
C PRO A 131 -1.33 -19.03 -9.07
N ILE A 132 -1.34 -19.80 -7.97
CA ILE A 132 -2.33 -19.62 -6.89
C ILE A 132 -2.17 -18.22 -6.27
N ILE A 133 -0.94 -17.79 -6.00
CA ILE A 133 -0.68 -16.48 -5.43
C ILE A 133 -0.98 -15.36 -6.44
N GLU A 134 -0.68 -15.57 -7.73
CA GLU A 134 -1.04 -14.64 -8.81
C GLU A 134 -2.56 -14.52 -8.96
N LEU A 135 -3.31 -15.60 -8.84
CA LEU A 135 -4.78 -15.58 -8.81
C LEU A 135 -5.31 -14.78 -7.62
N LEU A 136 -4.69 -14.90 -6.44
CA LEU A 136 -5.03 -14.10 -5.28
C LEU A 136 -4.83 -12.60 -5.53
N ALA A 137 -3.78 -12.23 -6.27
CA ALA A 137 -3.55 -10.83 -6.69
C ALA A 137 -4.62 -10.32 -7.65
N GLY A 138 -5.25 -11.20 -8.42
CA GLY A 138 -6.33 -10.89 -9.37
C GLY A 138 -7.70 -10.68 -8.73
N ILE A 139 -7.90 -11.02 -7.44
CA ILE A 139 -9.18 -10.84 -6.76
C ILE A 139 -9.47 -9.34 -6.60
N PRO A 140 -10.64 -8.84 -7.08
CA PRO A 140 -11.02 -7.44 -6.88
C PRO A 140 -11.09 -7.08 -5.39
N SER A 141 -10.59 -5.89 -5.02
CA SER A 141 -10.57 -5.44 -3.62
C SER A 141 -11.95 -5.36 -2.97
N VAL A 142 -12.99 -5.07 -3.77
CA VAL A 142 -14.39 -5.10 -3.31
C VAL A 142 -14.80 -6.51 -2.85
N VAL A 143 -14.38 -7.56 -3.58
CA VAL A 143 -14.70 -8.95 -3.23
C VAL A 143 -14.00 -9.35 -1.93
N LEU A 144 -12.73 -8.99 -1.77
CA LEU A 144 -12.00 -9.20 -0.52
C LEU A 144 -12.62 -8.40 0.64
N GLY A 145 -13.06 -7.17 0.39
CA GLY A 145 -13.77 -6.36 1.38
C GLY A 145 -15.09 -6.98 1.80
N PHE A 146 -15.85 -7.51 0.85
CA PHE A 146 -17.10 -8.21 1.12
C PHE A 146 -16.88 -9.53 1.90
N PHE A 147 -15.87 -10.31 1.52
CA PHE A 147 -15.45 -11.48 2.28
C PHE A 147 -15.06 -11.10 3.73
N ALA A 148 -14.30 -10.03 3.90
CA ALA A 148 -13.91 -9.54 5.22
C ALA A 148 -15.12 -9.08 6.05
N LEU A 149 -16.09 -8.41 5.42
CA LEU A 149 -17.32 -7.96 6.05
C LEU A 149 -18.20 -9.11 6.54
N ILE A 150 -18.41 -10.13 5.71
CA ILE A 150 -19.38 -11.18 5.98
C ILE A 150 -18.75 -12.36 6.74
N VAL A 151 -17.62 -12.85 6.27
CA VAL A 151 -17.01 -14.09 6.76
C VAL A 151 -15.93 -13.82 7.81
N LEU A 152 -14.90 -13.08 7.45
CA LEU A 152 -13.72 -12.89 8.29
C LEU A 152 -14.07 -12.18 9.61
N ALA A 153 -14.87 -11.12 9.55
CA ALA A 153 -15.29 -10.37 10.73
C ALA A 153 -16.06 -11.23 11.74
N SER A 154 -16.95 -12.09 11.26
CA SER A 154 -17.71 -13.00 12.11
C SER A 154 -16.82 -14.10 12.70
N LEU A 155 -15.94 -14.69 11.87
CA LEU A 155 -14.98 -15.69 12.32
C LEU A 155 -14.06 -15.16 13.42
N LEU A 156 -13.47 -13.99 13.20
CA LEU A 156 -12.57 -13.37 14.18
C LEU A 156 -13.32 -13.00 15.47
N GLN A 157 -14.52 -12.44 15.37
CA GLN A 157 -15.33 -12.09 16.54
C GLN A 157 -15.68 -13.31 17.39
N THR A 158 -16.13 -14.41 16.76
CA THR A 158 -16.49 -15.65 17.49
C THR A 158 -15.27 -16.32 18.11
N THR A 159 -14.08 -16.22 17.46
CA THR A 159 -12.85 -16.83 17.95
C THR A 159 -12.24 -16.05 19.12
N PHE A 160 -12.21 -14.71 19.02
CA PHE A 160 -11.52 -13.86 19.99
C PHE A 160 -12.46 -13.12 20.96
N GLY A 161 -13.76 -13.15 20.76
CA GLY A 161 -14.77 -12.62 21.69
C GLY A 161 -14.79 -11.09 21.83
N TYR A 162 -14.28 -10.32 20.87
CA TYR A 162 -14.27 -8.85 20.97
C TYR A 162 -15.62 -8.21 20.59
N THR A 163 -15.84 -6.99 21.09
CA THR A 163 -17.13 -6.30 21.02
C THR A 163 -17.52 -5.88 19.60
N TYR A 164 -16.59 -5.25 18.86
CA TYR A 164 -16.88 -4.70 17.54
C TYR A 164 -16.45 -5.66 16.44
N ARG A 165 -17.42 -6.20 15.69
CA ARG A 165 -17.19 -7.12 14.58
C ARG A 165 -16.31 -6.49 13.48
N LEU A 166 -16.60 -5.24 13.11
CA LEU A 166 -15.85 -4.48 12.14
C LEU A 166 -14.87 -3.55 12.87
N ASN A 167 -13.58 -3.80 12.69
CA ASN A 167 -12.51 -3.14 13.45
C ASN A 167 -11.19 -3.13 12.70
N ALA A 168 -10.16 -2.52 13.29
CA ALA A 168 -8.85 -2.39 12.71
C ALA A 168 -8.18 -3.73 12.42
N LEU A 169 -8.35 -4.73 13.30
CA LEU A 169 -7.76 -6.05 13.13
C LEU A 169 -8.36 -6.78 11.92
N ASN A 170 -9.69 -6.78 11.81
CA ASN A 170 -10.39 -7.38 10.67
C ASN A 170 -9.97 -6.74 9.34
N ALA A 171 -9.98 -5.40 9.29
CA ALA A 171 -9.56 -4.65 8.11
C ALA A 171 -8.08 -4.91 7.77
N GLY A 172 -7.20 -4.92 8.78
CA GLY A 172 -5.77 -5.14 8.59
C GLY A 172 -5.44 -6.55 8.11
N ILE A 173 -6.09 -7.59 8.63
CA ILE A 173 -5.90 -8.97 8.15
C ILE A 173 -6.37 -9.10 6.70
N ALA A 174 -7.57 -8.61 6.38
CA ALA A 174 -8.10 -8.64 5.01
C ALA A 174 -7.19 -7.89 4.02
N LEU A 175 -6.70 -6.73 4.44
CA LEU A 175 -5.73 -5.95 3.68
C LEU A 175 -4.40 -6.70 3.53
N GLY A 176 -3.94 -7.39 4.58
CA GLY A 176 -2.75 -8.25 4.55
C GLY A 176 -2.86 -9.34 3.49
N ILE A 177 -4.02 -10.00 3.39
CA ILE A 177 -4.28 -11.00 2.34
C ILE A 177 -4.10 -10.41 0.93
N ALA A 178 -4.57 -9.18 0.69
CA ALA A 178 -4.40 -8.50 -0.60
C ALA A 178 -2.96 -8.09 -0.90
N VAL A 179 -2.12 -7.89 0.13
CA VAL A 179 -0.73 -7.43 0.02
C VAL A 179 0.25 -8.60 -0.13
N ILE A 180 -0.07 -9.79 0.42
CA ILE A 180 0.78 -10.99 0.36
C ILE A 180 1.34 -11.24 -1.06
N PRO A 181 0.53 -11.23 -2.15
CA PRO A 181 1.05 -11.52 -3.49
C PRO A 181 2.17 -10.59 -3.94
N VAL A 182 2.07 -9.30 -3.63
CA VAL A 182 3.10 -8.31 -4.00
C VAL A 182 4.41 -8.62 -3.30
N ILE A 183 4.36 -8.88 -2.00
CA ILE A 183 5.56 -9.20 -1.20
C ILE A 183 6.15 -10.53 -1.67
N PHE A 184 5.30 -11.55 -1.84
CA PHE A 184 5.72 -12.87 -2.31
C PHE A 184 6.45 -12.80 -3.65
N THR A 185 5.82 -12.18 -4.66
CA THR A 185 6.37 -12.16 -6.02
C THR A 185 7.74 -11.48 -6.06
N LEU A 186 7.85 -10.30 -5.44
CA LEU A 186 9.12 -9.57 -5.43
C LEU A 186 10.20 -10.26 -4.59
N ALA A 187 9.84 -10.90 -3.50
CA ALA A 187 10.77 -11.66 -2.68
C ALA A 187 11.24 -12.94 -3.40
N GLU A 188 10.32 -13.66 -4.04
CA GLU A 188 10.63 -14.88 -4.80
C GLU A 188 11.50 -14.60 -6.01
N ASP A 189 11.19 -13.54 -6.76
CA ASP A 189 12.00 -13.09 -7.91
C ASP A 189 13.40 -12.66 -7.47
N ALA A 190 13.53 -11.92 -6.35
CA ALA A 190 14.82 -11.50 -5.80
C ALA A 190 15.69 -12.70 -5.37
N MET A 191 15.10 -13.70 -4.70
CA MET A 191 15.82 -14.91 -4.30
C MET A 191 16.20 -15.77 -5.51
N THR A 192 15.31 -15.91 -6.49
CA THR A 192 15.57 -16.67 -7.71
C THR A 192 16.67 -16.02 -8.57
N ALA A 193 16.80 -14.70 -8.55
CA ALA A 193 17.82 -13.94 -9.26
C ALA A 193 19.25 -14.14 -8.67
N VAL A 194 19.39 -14.67 -7.46
CA VAL A 194 20.71 -14.96 -6.87
C VAL A 194 21.43 -16.01 -7.69
N PRO A 195 22.68 -15.77 -8.15
CA PRO A 195 23.42 -16.69 -9.02
C PRO A 195 23.57 -18.09 -8.43
N ARG A 196 23.40 -19.12 -9.28
CA ARG A 196 23.57 -20.51 -8.87
C ARG A 196 24.99 -20.83 -8.41
N SER A 197 25.99 -20.16 -8.98
CA SER A 197 27.39 -20.32 -8.57
C SER A 197 27.64 -20.05 -7.08
N LEU A 198 26.88 -19.15 -6.45
CA LEU A 198 26.96 -18.90 -5.00
C LEU A 198 26.44 -20.11 -4.21
N ARG A 199 25.34 -20.71 -4.67
CA ARG A 199 24.76 -21.92 -4.04
C ARG A 199 25.70 -23.10 -4.20
N ASP A 200 26.26 -23.30 -5.40
CA ASP A 200 27.17 -24.39 -5.71
C ASP A 200 28.47 -24.27 -4.90
N ALA A 201 29.03 -23.07 -4.74
CA ALA A 201 30.20 -22.82 -3.91
C ALA A 201 29.94 -23.15 -2.44
N ALA A 202 28.79 -22.77 -1.89
CA ALA A 202 28.43 -23.10 -0.52
C ALA A 202 28.21 -24.61 -0.32
N MET A 203 27.61 -25.31 -1.30
CA MET A 203 27.50 -26.79 -1.27
C MET A 203 28.87 -27.47 -1.32
N ALA A 204 29.80 -26.96 -2.10
CA ALA A 204 31.16 -27.48 -2.16
C ALA A 204 31.91 -27.36 -0.82
N LEU A 205 31.54 -26.40 0.02
CA LEU A 205 32.05 -26.24 1.39
C LEU A 205 31.27 -27.08 2.42
N GLY A 206 30.32 -27.92 1.99
CA GLY A 206 29.54 -28.79 2.87
C GLY A 206 28.31 -28.16 3.51
N ALA A 207 27.90 -26.97 3.05
CA ALA A 207 26.70 -26.34 3.57
C ALA A 207 25.43 -27.10 3.12
N ASN A 208 24.50 -27.31 4.06
CA ASN A 208 23.21 -27.92 3.74
C ASN A 208 22.25 -26.87 3.11
N PRO A 209 21.14 -27.30 2.48
CA PRO A 209 20.21 -26.38 1.80
C PRO A 209 19.65 -25.29 2.70
N TRP A 210 19.42 -25.59 3.98
CA TRP A 210 18.95 -24.60 4.96
C TRP A 210 20.00 -23.51 5.22
N GLN A 211 21.25 -23.93 5.43
CA GLN A 211 22.36 -22.99 5.61
C GLN A 211 22.54 -22.11 4.38
N ILE A 212 22.51 -22.71 3.17
CA ILE A 212 22.62 -21.95 1.90
C ILE A 212 21.52 -20.90 1.81
N SER A 213 20.27 -21.30 2.08
CA SER A 213 19.11 -20.41 2.00
C SER A 213 19.25 -19.21 2.94
N PHE A 214 19.55 -19.43 4.21
CA PHE A 214 19.55 -18.37 5.23
C PHE A 214 20.85 -17.58 5.34
N THR A 215 22.01 -18.17 4.98
CA THR A 215 23.30 -17.48 5.09
C THR A 215 23.81 -16.86 3.79
N MET A 216 23.32 -17.33 2.64
CA MET A 216 23.78 -16.87 1.34
C MET A 216 22.65 -16.23 0.52
N VAL A 217 21.56 -16.97 0.27
CA VAL A 217 20.50 -16.50 -0.62
C VAL A 217 19.70 -15.36 0.00
N LEU A 218 19.21 -15.54 1.21
CA LEU A 218 18.38 -14.55 1.89
C LEU A 218 19.12 -13.21 2.07
N PRO A 219 20.38 -13.16 2.56
CA PRO A 219 21.13 -11.90 2.64
C PRO A 219 21.37 -11.25 1.27
N ALA A 220 21.69 -12.04 0.24
CA ALA A 220 21.88 -11.51 -1.11
C ALA A 220 20.60 -10.95 -1.73
N ALA A 221 19.45 -11.53 -1.41
CA ALA A 221 18.12 -11.10 -1.89
C ALA A 221 17.48 -10.00 -1.04
N LEU A 222 18.04 -9.66 0.14
CA LEU A 222 17.48 -8.66 1.06
C LEU A 222 17.05 -7.34 0.39
N PRO A 223 17.82 -6.74 -0.55
CA PRO A 223 17.39 -5.51 -1.19
C PRO A 223 16.07 -5.69 -1.99
N GLY A 224 15.91 -6.82 -2.68
CA GLY A 224 14.67 -7.10 -3.42
C GLY A 224 13.49 -7.44 -2.52
N ILE A 225 13.71 -8.17 -1.45
CA ILE A 225 12.70 -8.46 -0.42
C ILE A 225 12.23 -7.16 0.23
N ALA A 226 13.16 -6.28 0.60
CA ALA A 226 12.83 -4.98 1.17
C ALA A 226 12.04 -4.10 0.18
N ALA A 227 12.34 -4.16 -1.13
CA ALA A 227 11.54 -3.51 -2.16
C ALA A 227 10.09 -4.02 -2.17
N GLY A 228 9.90 -5.35 -2.09
CA GLY A 228 8.58 -5.95 -1.98
C GLY A 228 7.79 -5.48 -0.76
N ILE A 229 8.46 -5.37 0.40
CA ILE A 229 7.86 -4.87 1.64
C ILE A 229 7.43 -3.40 1.51
N VAL A 230 8.29 -2.54 0.96
CA VAL A 230 7.99 -1.11 0.75
C VAL A 230 6.82 -0.91 -0.20
N LEU A 231 6.82 -1.63 -1.34
CA LEU A 231 5.71 -1.58 -2.30
C LEU A 231 4.41 -2.12 -1.69
N GLY A 232 4.48 -3.21 -0.93
CA GLY A 232 3.35 -3.75 -0.18
C GLY A 232 2.78 -2.74 0.82
N PHE A 233 3.64 -2.04 1.55
CA PHE A 233 3.22 -0.99 2.48
C PHE A 233 2.57 0.20 1.78
N GLY A 234 3.14 0.67 0.67
CA GLY A 234 2.53 1.72 -0.15
C GLY A 234 1.14 1.34 -0.66
N ARG A 235 0.96 0.08 -1.11
CA ARG A 235 -0.34 -0.46 -1.49
C ARG A 235 -1.32 -0.50 -0.32
N ALA A 236 -0.86 -0.92 0.87
CA ALA A 236 -1.69 -0.97 2.06
C ALA A 236 -2.22 0.41 2.49
N ILE A 237 -1.40 1.45 2.40
CA ILE A 237 -1.79 2.84 2.71
C ILE A 237 -2.87 3.35 1.76
N GLY A 238 -2.76 3.02 0.48
CA GLY A 238 -3.69 3.47 -0.57
C GLY A 238 -4.97 2.65 -0.69
N GLU A 239 -5.09 1.51 0.02
CA GLU A 239 -6.25 0.64 -0.13
C GLU A 239 -7.52 1.29 0.40
N THR A 240 -8.57 1.18 -0.40
CA THR A 240 -9.82 1.90 -0.15
C THR A 240 -10.97 0.94 0.21
N MET A 241 -11.29 0.00 -0.69
CA MET A 241 -12.54 -0.76 -0.59
C MET A 241 -12.51 -1.82 0.51
N ILE A 242 -11.38 -2.49 0.70
CA ILE A 242 -11.25 -3.48 1.78
C ILE A 242 -11.45 -2.81 3.13
N VAL A 243 -10.77 -1.69 3.35
CA VAL A 243 -10.86 -0.97 4.63
C VAL A 243 -12.23 -0.33 4.82
N LEU A 244 -12.81 0.27 3.77
CA LEU A 244 -14.15 0.85 3.81
C LEU A 244 -15.20 -0.16 4.30
N MET A 245 -15.12 -1.41 3.84
CA MET A 245 -16.08 -2.45 4.19
C MET A 245 -15.78 -3.17 5.51
N ALA A 246 -14.52 -3.28 5.90
CA ALA A 246 -14.08 -4.16 6.99
C ALA A 246 -13.75 -3.45 8.30
N SER A 247 -13.60 -2.11 8.31
CA SER A 247 -13.05 -1.36 9.46
C SER A 247 -14.09 -0.81 10.44
N GLY A 248 -15.37 -0.78 10.08
CA GLY A 248 -16.43 -0.15 10.85
C GLY A 248 -16.54 1.38 10.70
N ASN A 249 -15.63 2.00 9.96
CA ASN A 249 -15.68 3.42 9.52
C ASN A 249 -15.86 4.47 10.64
N ALA A 250 -15.44 4.22 11.88
CA ALA A 250 -15.48 5.20 12.95
C ALA A 250 -14.17 6.00 13.02
N ALA A 251 -14.27 7.31 12.91
CA ALA A 251 -13.12 8.23 13.00
C ALA A 251 -12.74 8.49 14.47
N ILE A 252 -12.21 7.49 15.15
CA ILE A 252 -11.78 7.55 16.55
C ILE A 252 -10.29 7.29 16.70
N ILE A 253 -9.68 7.90 17.73
CA ILE A 253 -8.30 7.60 18.10
C ILE A 253 -8.33 6.61 19.27
N SER A 254 -7.89 5.40 19.02
CA SER A 254 -7.80 4.32 20.02
C SER A 254 -6.52 3.53 19.83
N GLY A 255 -5.93 3.07 20.94
CA GLY A 255 -4.79 2.13 20.95
C GLY A 255 -5.21 0.68 20.69
N SER A 256 -6.49 0.32 20.84
CA SER A 256 -6.97 -1.05 20.65
C SER A 256 -7.06 -1.44 19.18
N PHE A 257 -6.58 -2.64 18.83
CA PHE A 257 -6.71 -3.21 17.48
C PHE A 257 -8.13 -3.70 17.18
N THR A 258 -8.96 -3.88 18.19
CA THR A 258 -10.34 -4.35 18.06
C THR A 258 -11.37 -3.24 18.02
N ASP A 259 -10.93 -1.97 18.00
CA ASP A 259 -11.81 -0.83 17.79
C ASP A 259 -11.93 -0.49 16.31
N SER A 260 -13.08 0.08 15.96
CA SER A 260 -13.33 0.58 14.61
C SER A 260 -12.38 1.74 14.26
N ILE A 261 -12.00 1.81 13.01
CA ILE A 261 -11.15 2.87 12.46
C ILE A 261 -11.75 3.41 11.18
N ARG A 262 -11.30 4.60 10.78
CA ARG A 262 -11.58 5.19 9.48
C ARG A 262 -10.28 5.63 8.84
N THR A 263 -10.10 5.40 7.54
CA THR A 263 -8.88 5.78 6.82
C THR A 263 -9.10 6.99 5.91
N LEU A 264 -8.01 7.62 5.48
CA LEU A 264 -8.04 8.75 4.54
C LEU A 264 -8.70 8.36 3.22
N SER A 265 -8.26 7.25 2.61
CA SER A 265 -8.79 6.73 1.35
C SER A 265 -10.27 6.34 1.45
N ALA A 266 -10.66 5.63 2.51
CA ALA A 266 -12.06 5.24 2.74
C ALA A 266 -12.96 6.46 2.95
N THR A 267 -12.48 7.51 3.61
CA THR A 267 -13.23 8.76 3.77
C THR A 267 -13.50 9.45 2.44
N ILE A 268 -12.48 9.58 1.58
CA ILE A 268 -12.65 10.17 0.24
C ILE A 268 -13.67 9.36 -0.56
N ALA A 269 -13.55 8.03 -0.58
CA ALA A 269 -14.46 7.18 -1.34
C ALA A 269 -15.91 7.21 -0.83
N ALA A 270 -16.09 7.32 0.49
CA ALA A 270 -17.44 7.35 1.08
C ALA A 270 -18.15 8.70 0.90
N GLU A 271 -17.41 9.80 0.84
CA GLU A 271 -18.01 11.14 0.96
C GLU A 271 -17.93 11.98 -0.32
N LEU A 272 -16.93 11.73 -1.20
CA LEU A 272 -16.68 12.62 -2.36
C LEU A 272 -17.86 12.69 -3.35
N ALA A 273 -18.60 11.59 -3.51
CA ALA A 273 -19.73 11.53 -4.43
C ALA A 273 -20.98 12.31 -3.95
N GLU A 274 -21.04 12.60 -2.64
CA GLU A 274 -22.21 13.22 -2.00
C GLU A 274 -22.00 14.71 -1.68
N VAL A 275 -20.77 15.22 -1.83
CA VAL A 275 -20.45 16.61 -1.48
C VAL A 275 -20.79 17.57 -2.60
N VAL A 276 -21.23 18.78 -2.23
CA VAL A 276 -21.46 19.87 -3.17
C VAL A 276 -20.12 20.41 -3.69
N PHE A 277 -19.99 20.51 -5.00
CA PHE A 277 -18.80 21.03 -5.66
C PHE A 277 -18.41 22.42 -5.13
N GLY A 278 -17.13 22.62 -4.79
CA GLY A 278 -16.61 23.88 -4.27
C GLY A 278 -17.03 24.23 -2.84
N SER A 279 -17.71 23.32 -2.12
CA SER A 279 -18.00 23.49 -0.69
C SER A 279 -16.73 23.35 0.17
N PRO A 280 -16.72 23.85 1.41
CA PRO A 280 -15.62 23.60 2.35
C PRO A 280 -15.30 22.12 2.51
N HIS A 281 -16.33 21.25 2.59
CA HIS A 281 -16.16 19.80 2.69
C HIS A 281 -15.48 19.22 1.44
N TYR A 282 -15.87 19.65 0.24
CA TYR A 282 -15.21 19.27 -1.01
C TYR A 282 -13.71 19.58 -0.99
N ASN A 283 -13.35 20.82 -0.64
CA ASN A 283 -11.94 21.24 -0.57
C ASN A 283 -11.15 20.45 0.48
N VAL A 284 -11.77 20.11 1.62
CA VAL A 284 -11.14 19.29 2.66
C VAL A 284 -10.88 17.87 2.17
N LEU A 285 -11.79 17.25 1.41
CA LEU A 285 -11.55 15.92 0.84
C LEU A 285 -10.39 15.93 -0.17
N PHE A 286 -10.27 16.98 -1.00
CA PHE A 286 -9.10 17.13 -1.87
C PHE A 286 -7.81 17.39 -1.10
N PHE A 287 -7.88 18.10 0.01
CA PHE A 287 -6.72 18.27 0.90
C PHE A 287 -6.29 16.94 1.52
N ILE A 288 -7.24 16.12 1.99
CA ILE A 288 -6.95 14.74 2.46
C ILE A 288 -6.32 13.90 1.34
N GLY A 289 -6.81 14.01 0.11
CA GLY A 289 -6.21 13.37 -1.07
C GLY A 289 -4.78 13.83 -1.31
N SER A 290 -4.51 15.12 -1.19
CA SER A 290 -3.16 15.69 -1.28
C SER A 290 -2.24 15.16 -0.18
N LEU A 291 -2.74 15.08 1.06
CA LEU A 291 -1.99 14.50 2.19
C LEU A 291 -1.67 13.02 1.96
N LEU A 292 -2.66 12.22 1.54
CA LEU A 292 -2.47 10.81 1.23
C LEU A 292 -1.41 10.62 0.16
N PHE A 293 -1.46 11.47 -0.88
CA PHE A 293 -0.47 11.44 -1.96
C PHE A 293 0.93 11.77 -1.44
N VAL A 294 1.11 12.88 -0.71
CA VAL A 294 2.40 13.26 -0.13
C VAL A 294 2.92 12.17 0.81
N PHE A 295 2.04 11.58 1.60
CA PHE A 295 2.41 10.50 2.52
C PHE A 295 2.89 9.25 1.77
N THR A 296 2.17 8.80 0.74
CA THR A 296 2.58 7.65 -0.09
C THR A 296 3.87 7.93 -0.85
N PHE A 297 4.02 9.15 -1.38
CA PHE A 297 5.23 9.59 -2.07
C PHE A 297 6.46 9.55 -1.14
N ILE A 298 6.36 10.14 0.06
CA ILE A 298 7.45 10.14 1.05
C ILE A 298 7.79 8.70 1.47
N THR A 299 6.78 7.84 1.66
CA THR A 299 6.99 6.45 2.05
C THR A 299 7.73 5.68 0.96
N ASN A 300 7.33 5.82 -0.31
CA ASN A 300 7.99 5.16 -1.43
C ASN A 300 9.41 5.69 -1.64
N LEU A 301 9.58 7.03 -1.63
CA LEU A 301 10.92 7.64 -1.75
C LEU A 301 11.84 7.22 -0.60
N GLY A 302 11.34 7.20 0.63
CA GLY A 302 12.08 6.70 1.80
C GLY A 302 12.48 5.23 1.64
N GLY A 303 11.57 4.41 1.12
CA GLY A 303 11.84 3.02 0.76
C GLY A 303 12.95 2.89 -0.27
N ASP A 304 12.89 3.64 -1.37
CA ASP A 304 13.91 3.62 -2.43
C ASP A 304 15.30 4.05 -1.91
N LEU A 305 15.36 5.05 -1.04
CA LEU A 305 16.62 5.48 -0.42
C LEU A 305 17.21 4.39 0.49
N ILE A 306 16.37 3.69 1.27
CA ILE A 306 16.81 2.55 2.09
C ILE A 306 17.33 1.43 1.19
N LEU A 307 16.61 1.12 0.10
CA LEU A 307 16.99 0.10 -0.87
C LEU A 307 18.33 0.42 -1.55
N ALA A 308 18.55 1.67 -1.95
CA ALA A 308 19.80 2.11 -2.55
C ALA A 308 20.99 1.87 -1.59
N ARG A 309 20.84 2.24 -0.32
CA ARG A 309 21.87 2.00 0.70
C ARG A 309 22.11 0.50 0.97
N LEU A 310 21.05 -0.31 0.99
CA LEU A 310 21.19 -1.76 1.14
C LEU A 310 21.94 -2.37 -0.05
N LYS A 311 21.62 -1.98 -1.29
CA LYS A 311 22.34 -2.44 -2.48
C LYS A 311 23.83 -2.09 -2.43
N GLU A 312 24.18 -0.88 -2.06
CA GLU A 312 25.59 -0.46 -1.92
C GLU A 312 26.36 -1.31 -0.90
N ARG A 313 25.74 -1.62 0.25
CA ARG A 313 26.36 -2.45 1.31
C ARG A 313 26.61 -3.90 0.86
N PHE A 314 25.64 -4.50 0.16
CA PHE A 314 25.74 -5.91 -0.23
C PHE A 314 26.48 -6.14 -1.55
N GLN A 315 26.61 -5.12 -2.42
CA GLN A 315 27.37 -5.19 -3.66
C GLN A 315 28.85 -4.79 -3.52
N GLY A 316 29.32 -4.53 -2.32
CA GLY A 316 30.76 -4.30 -2.06
C GLY A 316 31.29 -2.97 -2.58
N LYS A 317 30.47 -2.01 -2.91
CA LYS A 317 30.89 -0.62 -3.18
C LYS A 317 30.99 0.16 -1.86
N THR A 318 31.91 -0.27 -0.99
CA THR A 318 32.45 0.63 0.03
C THR A 318 33.39 1.61 -0.67
N ARG A 319 33.05 2.90 -0.62
CA ARG A 319 34.01 3.98 -0.90
C ARG A 319 35.18 3.92 0.04
#